data_8a42dfc5d24d804f678d78a8b23b2824
#
_entry.id   8a42dfc5d24d804f678d78a8b23b2824
#
_cell.length_a   1.000
_cell.length_b   1.000
_cell.length_c   1.000
_cell.angle_alpha   90.00
_cell.angle_beta   90.00
_cell.angle_gamma   90.00
#
_symmetry.space_group_name_H-M   'P 1'
#
loop_
_entity.id
_entity.type
_entity.pdbx_description
1 polymer ?
#
loop_
_entity_poly.entity_id
_entity_poly.type
_entity_poly.pdbx_seq_one_letter_code
_entity_poly.pdbx_strand_id
1 'polypeptide(L)'
;MTQEERFEQRIAQETAIEPQDWMPDAYRMTLIRQIGQHAHSEIVGMLPEGNWITRAPTLRRKAILLAKVQDEAGHGLYLYSAAETLGCAREDIYQKMLDGRMKYSSIFNYPTLSWADIGVIGWLVDGAAIVNQVALCRTSYGPYARAMVKICKEESFHQRQGFEACMALAQGSEAQKQMLQDAINRFWWPALMMFGPNDDNSPNSARSLAWKIKRFTNDELRQRFVDNTVPQVEMLGMTVPDPDLHFDTESGHYRFGEIDWQEFNEVINGRGICNQERLDAKRKAWEEGTWVREAALAHAQKQLARKVA
;
A
#
# COMPACT_ATOMS: atom_id res chain seq x y z
N MET A 1 -4.89 37.95 10.47
CA MET A 1 -5.05 36.50 10.28
C MET A 1 -3.77 35.82 10.75
N THR A 2 -3.88 34.95 11.73
CA THR A 2 -2.75 34.15 12.27
C THR A 2 -2.29 33.10 11.27
N GLN A 3 -1.18 32.40 11.55
CA GLN A 3 -0.73 31.28 10.72
C GLN A 3 -1.72 30.12 10.77
N GLU A 4 -2.31 29.84 11.94
CA GLU A 4 -3.36 28.83 12.11
C GLU A 4 -4.61 29.15 11.29
N GLU A 5 -5.12 30.37 11.39
CA GLU A 5 -6.28 30.78 10.58
C GLU A 5 -6.05 30.67 9.09
N ARG A 6 -4.82 30.94 8.60
CA ARG A 6 -4.45 30.77 7.20
C ARG A 6 -4.42 29.29 6.80
N PHE A 7 -3.85 28.44 7.67
CA PHE A 7 -3.82 27.00 7.44
C PHE A 7 -5.24 26.44 7.35
N GLU A 8 -6.11 26.76 8.33
CA GLU A 8 -7.49 26.30 8.35
C GLU A 8 -8.27 26.79 7.13
N GLN A 9 -8.07 28.04 6.72
CA GLN A 9 -8.69 28.60 5.51
C GLN A 9 -8.25 27.82 4.26
N ARG A 10 -6.96 27.48 4.11
CA ARG A 10 -6.47 26.69 2.98
C ARG A 10 -7.07 25.29 2.97
N ILE A 11 -7.16 24.63 4.13
CA ILE A 11 -7.81 23.33 4.26
C ILE A 11 -9.30 23.43 3.85
N ALA A 12 -10.01 24.45 4.33
CA ALA A 12 -11.42 24.66 3.98
C ALA A 12 -11.64 24.90 2.49
N GLN A 13 -10.75 25.67 1.84
CA GLN A 13 -10.78 26.00 0.42
C GLN A 13 -10.18 24.90 -0.48
N GLU A 14 -9.74 23.78 0.09
CA GLU A 14 -9.04 22.71 -0.63
C GLU A 14 -7.78 23.17 -1.39
N THR A 15 -7.14 24.24 -0.90
CA THR A 15 -5.87 24.72 -1.41
C THR A 15 -4.74 23.86 -0.83
N ALA A 16 -3.92 23.28 -1.68
CA ALA A 16 -2.82 22.42 -1.23
C ALA A 16 -1.85 23.13 -0.29
N ILE A 17 -1.45 22.45 0.75
CA ILE A 17 -0.35 22.86 1.65
C ILE A 17 0.96 22.41 1.01
N GLU A 18 1.86 23.34 0.80
CA GLU A 18 3.16 23.09 0.19
C GLU A 18 4.29 23.09 1.25
N PRO A 19 5.50 22.57 0.95
CA PRO A 19 6.58 22.44 1.93
C PRO A 19 6.99 23.74 2.63
N GLN A 20 6.88 24.87 1.94
CA GLN A 20 7.22 26.21 2.46
C GLN A 20 6.09 26.82 3.28
N ASP A 21 4.89 26.26 3.24
CA ASP A 21 3.75 26.78 4.02
C ASP A 21 3.90 26.40 5.49
N TRP A 22 3.46 27.31 6.36
CA TRP A 22 3.31 26.96 7.76
C TRP A 22 2.21 25.91 7.94
N MET A 23 2.48 24.92 8.77
CA MET A 23 1.54 23.87 9.15
C MET A 23 1.72 23.49 10.63
N PRO A 24 0.64 23.08 11.32
CA PRO A 24 0.75 22.59 12.69
C PRO A 24 1.64 21.35 12.79
N ASP A 25 2.41 21.22 13.86
CA ASP A 25 3.25 20.03 14.07
C ASP A 25 2.46 18.72 14.06
N ALA A 26 1.25 18.73 14.61
CA ALA A 26 0.37 17.56 14.60
C ALA A 26 -0.03 17.13 13.18
N TYR A 27 -0.24 18.07 12.25
CA TYR A 27 -0.48 17.79 10.84
C TYR A 27 0.77 17.22 10.19
N ARG A 28 1.93 17.86 10.38
CA ARG A 28 3.23 17.41 9.89
C ARG A 28 3.55 15.99 10.33
N MET A 29 3.42 15.70 11.62
CA MET A 29 3.70 14.37 12.17
C MET A 29 2.72 13.29 11.68
N THR A 30 1.46 13.66 11.44
CA THR A 30 0.47 12.76 10.85
C THR A 30 0.85 12.39 9.42
N LEU A 31 1.29 13.36 8.61
CA LEU A 31 1.77 13.13 7.25
C LEU A 31 3.03 12.26 7.22
N ILE A 32 4.05 12.57 8.04
CA ILE A 32 5.29 11.77 8.11
C ILE A 32 4.96 10.31 8.41
N ARG A 33 4.08 10.07 9.37
CA ARG A 33 3.65 8.71 9.72
C ARG A 33 2.91 8.04 8.57
N GLN A 34 1.93 8.72 7.95
CA GLN A 34 1.10 8.13 6.90
C GLN A 34 1.90 7.89 5.61
N ILE A 35 2.66 8.87 5.16
CA ILE A 35 3.50 8.76 3.96
C ILE A 35 4.62 7.72 4.19
N GLY A 36 5.26 7.74 5.37
CA GLY A 36 6.28 6.75 5.72
C GLY A 36 5.74 5.32 5.75
N GLN A 37 4.56 5.10 6.36
CA GLN A 37 3.91 3.80 6.36
C GLN A 37 3.56 3.34 4.93
N HIS A 38 3.11 4.24 4.08
CA HIS A 38 2.82 3.96 2.68
C HIS A 38 4.11 3.57 1.93
N ALA A 39 5.19 4.38 2.04
CA ALA A 39 6.48 4.07 1.45
C ALA A 39 7.03 2.70 1.90
N HIS A 40 6.89 2.38 3.19
CA HIS A 40 7.28 1.08 3.71
C HIS A 40 6.46 -0.05 3.11
N SER A 41 5.17 0.17 2.87
CA SER A 41 4.29 -0.80 2.24
C SER A 41 4.77 -1.16 0.83
N GLU A 42 5.10 -0.16 0.02
CA GLU A 42 5.63 -0.37 -1.32
C GLU A 42 6.91 -1.22 -1.32
N ILE A 43 7.91 -0.81 -0.53
CA ILE A 43 9.20 -1.52 -0.52
C ILE A 43 9.18 -2.89 0.17
N VAL A 44 8.23 -3.15 1.08
CA VAL A 44 8.03 -4.49 1.65
C VAL A 44 7.22 -5.35 0.72
N GLY A 45 6.21 -4.77 0.04
CA GLY A 45 5.38 -5.43 -0.96
C GLY A 45 6.17 -6.06 -2.12
N MET A 46 7.31 -5.48 -2.46
CA MET A 46 8.24 -6.06 -3.45
C MET A 46 8.71 -7.48 -3.09
N LEU A 47 8.79 -7.85 -1.81
CA LEU A 47 9.38 -9.12 -1.38
C LEU A 47 8.54 -10.34 -1.79
N PRO A 48 7.24 -10.42 -1.46
CA PRO A 48 6.41 -11.55 -1.86
C PRO A 48 6.35 -11.74 -3.37
N GLU A 49 6.31 -10.67 -4.14
CA GLU A 49 6.24 -10.72 -5.61
C GLU A 49 7.61 -10.96 -6.24
N GLY A 50 8.65 -10.30 -5.75
CA GLY A 50 10.03 -10.44 -6.23
C GLY A 50 10.53 -11.88 -6.15
N ASN A 51 10.13 -12.63 -5.11
CA ASN A 51 10.44 -14.03 -4.95
C ASN A 51 9.84 -14.95 -6.05
N TRP A 52 8.87 -14.44 -6.82
CA TRP A 52 8.23 -15.18 -7.90
C TRP A 52 8.75 -14.82 -9.29
N ILE A 53 9.59 -13.83 -9.47
CA ILE A 53 10.10 -13.42 -10.78
C ILE A 53 10.74 -14.61 -11.52
N THR A 54 11.60 -15.38 -10.84
CA THR A 54 12.26 -16.55 -11.45
C THR A 54 11.31 -17.72 -11.70
N ARG A 55 10.20 -17.81 -10.97
CA ARG A 55 9.21 -18.89 -11.01
C ARG A 55 7.98 -18.59 -11.88
N ALA A 56 7.89 -17.37 -12.43
CA ALA A 56 6.78 -17.00 -13.31
C ALA A 56 6.65 -17.96 -14.51
N PRO A 57 5.43 -18.37 -14.90
CA PRO A 57 5.20 -19.51 -15.79
C PRO A 57 5.64 -19.27 -17.24
N THR A 58 5.77 -18.04 -17.68
CA THR A 58 6.22 -17.69 -19.04
C THR A 58 7.17 -16.51 -18.98
N LEU A 59 7.98 -16.35 -20.05
CA LEU A 59 8.88 -15.20 -20.17
C LEU A 59 8.12 -13.85 -20.17
N ARG A 60 6.95 -13.81 -20.79
CA ARG A 60 6.07 -12.63 -20.78
C ARG A 60 5.61 -12.29 -19.35
N ARG A 61 5.13 -13.28 -18.57
CA ARG A 61 4.69 -13.06 -17.19
C ARG A 61 5.87 -12.69 -16.29
N LYS A 62 7.04 -13.23 -16.54
CA LYS A 62 8.28 -12.87 -15.84
C LYS A 62 8.64 -11.40 -16.07
N ALA A 63 8.59 -10.92 -17.32
CA ALA A 63 8.88 -9.53 -17.65
C ALA A 63 7.86 -8.57 -17.04
N ILE A 64 6.57 -8.92 -17.04
CA ILE A 64 5.50 -8.12 -16.41
C ILE A 64 5.73 -8.01 -14.90
N LEU A 65 6.00 -9.12 -14.23
CA LEU A 65 6.23 -9.12 -12.78
C LEU A 65 7.49 -8.35 -12.38
N LEU A 66 8.56 -8.45 -13.20
CA LEU A 66 9.77 -7.66 -12.98
C LEU A 66 9.49 -6.15 -13.11
N ALA A 67 8.71 -5.72 -14.11
CA ALA A 67 8.31 -4.34 -14.28
C ALA A 67 7.49 -3.85 -13.07
N LYS A 68 6.50 -4.63 -12.62
CA LYS A 68 5.72 -4.32 -11.43
C LYS A 68 6.61 -4.12 -10.20
N VAL A 69 7.48 -5.07 -9.89
CA VAL A 69 8.39 -4.98 -8.73
C VAL A 69 9.30 -3.74 -8.82
N GLN A 70 9.71 -3.35 -10.02
CA GLN A 70 10.46 -2.10 -10.24
C GLN A 70 9.61 -0.85 -9.97
N ASP A 71 8.34 -0.86 -10.38
CA ASP A 71 7.41 0.25 -10.13
C ASP A 71 7.18 0.42 -8.62
N GLU A 72 6.97 -0.67 -7.84
CA GLU A 72 6.84 -0.63 -6.37
C GLU A 72 8.07 0.03 -5.71
N ALA A 73 9.27 -0.28 -6.19
CA ALA A 73 10.48 0.39 -5.73
C ALA A 73 10.45 1.90 -6.02
N GLY A 74 9.97 2.28 -7.20
CA GLY A 74 9.79 3.67 -7.62
C GLY A 74 8.75 4.40 -6.76
N HIS A 75 7.61 3.74 -6.46
CA HIS A 75 6.57 4.27 -5.57
C HIS A 75 7.14 4.59 -4.19
N GLY A 76 7.89 3.66 -3.61
CA GLY A 76 8.59 3.88 -2.34
C GLY A 76 9.49 5.12 -2.38
N LEU A 77 10.28 5.30 -3.45
CA LEU A 77 11.15 6.46 -3.61
C LEU A 77 10.37 7.78 -3.72
N TYR A 78 9.25 7.83 -4.46
CA TYR A 78 8.41 9.04 -4.55
C TYR A 78 7.82 9.41 -3.21
N LEU A 79 7.37 8.42 -2.46
CA LEU A 79 6.77 8.62 -1.14
C LEU A 79 7.80 9.07 -0.11
N TYR A 80 9.00 8.46 -0.08
CA TYR A 80 10.09 8.96 0.78
C TYR A 80 10.46 10.39 0.42
N SER A 81 10.56 10.73 -0.87
CA SER A 81 10.84 12.09 -1.28
C SER A 81 9.76 13.08 -0.84
N ALA A 82 8.48 12.68 -0.87
CA ALA A 82 7.40 13.50 -0.32
C ALA A 82 7.52 13.67 1.21
N ALA A 83 7.92 12.63 1.95
CA ALA A 83 8.15 12.71 3.39
C ALA A 83 9.36 13.60 3.74
N GLU A 84 10.42 13.56 2.93
CA GLU A 84 11.61 14.42 3.11
C GLU A 84 11.29 15.91 3.03
N THR A 85 10.29 16.30 2.24
CA THR A 85 9.84 17.70 2.19
C THR A 85 9.19 18.19 3.48
N LEU A 86 8.88 17.27 4.41
CA LEU A 86 8.40 17.56 5.77
C LEU A 86 9.54 17.69 6.80
N GLY A 87 10.80 17.62 6.35
CA GLY A 87 11.98 17.74 7.20
C GLY A 87 12.41 16.46 7.91
N CYS A 88 12.01 15.29 7.40
CA CYS A 88 12.40 13.99 7.96
C CYS A 88 13.23 13.21 6.93
N ALA A 89 14.48 12.88 7.24
CA ALA A 89 15.35 12.11 6.33
C ALA A 89 14.76 10.70 6.09
N ARG A 90 14.86 10.21 4.83
CA ARG A 90 14.36 8.87 4.48
C ARG A 90 15.06 7.77 5.27
N GLU A 91 16.33 7.92 5.56
CA GLU A 91 17.11 6.97 6.36
C GLU A 91 16.53 6.81 7.76
N ASP A 92 16.10 7.92 8.39
CA ASP A 92 15.48 7.89 9.71
C ASP A 92 14.10 7.21 9.68
N ILE A 93 13.32 7.45 8.62
CA ILE A 93 12.02 6.80 8.41
C ILE A 93 12.23 5.31 8.18
N TYR A 94 13.19 4.94 7.33
CA TYR A 94 13.51 3.55 7.02
C TYR A 94 14.02 2.80 8.25
N GLN A 95 14.92 3.42 9.03
CA GLN A 95 15.42 2.81 10.26
C GLN A 95 14.31 2.56 11.28
N LYS A 96 13.33 3.46 11.40
CA LYS A 96 12.16 3.24 12.27
C LYS A 96 11.32 2.02 11.85
N MET A 97 11.28 1.68 10.56
CA MET A 97 10.65 0.44 10.09
C MET A 97 11.46 -0.78 10.54
N LEU A 98 12.78 -0.78 10.32
CA LEU A 98 13.66 -1.88 10.71
C LEU A 98 13.61 -2.15 12.22
N ASP A 99 13.45 -1.10 13.02
CA ASP A 99 13.31 -1.17 14.48
C ASP A 99 11.90 -1.57 14.95
N GLY A 100 10.94 -1.75 14.01
CA GLY A 100 9.55 -2.03 14.34
C GLY A 100 8.76 -0.83 14.91
N ARG A 101 9.34 0.38 14.87
CA ARG A 101 8.72 1.63 15.37
C ARG A 101 7.80 2.31 14.35
N MET A 102 7.90 1.95 13.07
CA MET A 102 6.94 2.31 12.04
C MET A 102 6.45 1.05 11.33
N LYS A 103 5.19 1.07 10.96
CA LYS A 103 4.49 -0.07 10.37
C LYS A 103 4.48 0.03 8.85
N TYR A 104 4.11 -1.05 8.20
CA TYR A 104 3.73 -1.17 6.80
C TYR A 104 2.39 -1.94 6.72
N SER A 105 1.81 -2.08 5.55
CA SER A 105 0.52 -2.74 5.38
C SER A 105 0.55 -4.19 5.85
N SER A 106 -0.46 -4.61 6.61
CA SER A 106 -0.61 -5.96 7.16
C SER A 106 -0.55 -7.05 6.09
N ILE A 107 -1.08 -6.77 4.90
CA ILE A 107 -1.22 -7.71 3.80
C ILE A 107 0.10 -8.37 3.38
N PHE A 108 1.23 -7.66 3.46
CA PHE A 108 2.53 -8.19 3.06
C PHE A 108 3.13 -9.20 4.04
N ASN A 109 2.46 -9.46 5.16
CA ASN A 109 2.83 -10.47 6.14
C ASN A 109 2.12 -11.81 5.95
N TYR A 110 1.40 -11.97 4.84
CA TYR A 110 0.79 -13.22 4.43
C TYR A 110 1.65 -13.94 3.38
N PRO A 111 1.67 -15.30 3.37
CA PRO A 111 2.54 -16.05 2.48
C PRO A 111 2.01 -16.07 1.03
N THR A 112 2.93 -16.12 0.08
CA THR A 112 2.65 -16.35 -1.35
C THR A 112 3.05 -17.77 -1.72
N LEU A 113 2.09 -18.67 -1.82
CA LEU A 113 2.31 -20.12 -1.93
C LEU A 113 2.26 -20.62 -3.38
N SER A 114 1.55 -19.92 -4.26
CA SER A 114 1.32 -20.33 -5.65
C SER A 114 1.40 -19.15 -6.61
N TRP A 115 1.41 -19.44 -7.91
CA TRP A 115 1.32 -18.40 -8.94
C TRP A 115 -0.04 -17.67 -8.90
N ALA A 116 -1.10 -18.34 -8.44
CA ALA A 116 -2.39 -17.71 -8.27
C ALA A 116 -2.36 -16.60 -7.21
N ASP A 117 -1.57 -16.76 -6.16
CA ASP A 117 -1.39 -15.70 -5.15
C ASP A 117 -0.82 -14.43 -5.77
N ILE A 118 0.11 -14.54 -6.72
CA ILE A 118 0.64 -13.38 -7.45
C ILE A 118 -0.44 -12.71 -8.31
N GLY A 119 -1.29 -13.49 -8.97
CA GLY A 119 -2.45 -12.97 -9.68
C GLY A 119 -3.43 -12.25 -8.74
N VAL A 120 -3.74 -12.87 -7.60
CA VAL A 120 -4.67 -12.33 -6.60
C VAL A 120 -4.08 -11.09 -5.90
N ILE A 121 -2.78 -11.06 -5.61
CA ILE A 121 -2.13 -9.84 -5.09
C ILE A 121 -2.30 -8.72 -6.11
N GLY A 122 -1.92 -8.91 -7.36
CA GLY A 122 -2.08 -7.91 -8.40
C GLY A 122 -3.53 -7.47 -8.64
N TRP A 123 -4.52 -8.30 -8.31
CA TRP A 123 -5.93 -7.98 -8.50
C TRP A 123 -6.61 -7.47 -7.23
N LEU A 124 -6.64 -8.27 -6.15
CA LEU A 124 -7.35 -7.91 -4.91
C LEU A 124 -6.57 -6.90 -4.07
N VAL A 125 -5.26 -7.12 -3.90
CA VAL A 125 -4.45 -6.28 -3.02
C VAL A 125 -4.19 -4.92 -3.67
N ASP A 126 -3.77 -4.89 -4.93
CA ASP A 126 -3.62 -3.63 -5.68
C ASP A 126 -4.99 -2.96 -5.90
N GLY A 127 -6.08 -3.73 -6.06
CA GLY A 127 -7.44 -3.21 -6.09
C GLY A 127 -7.83 -2.48 -4.81
N ALA A 128 -7.53 -3.05 -3.64
CA ALA A 128 -7.75 -2.40 -2.35
C ALA A 128 -6.83 -1.17 -2.18
N ALA A 129 -5.57 -1.28 -2.63
CA ALA A 129 -4.63 -0.16 -2.66
C ALA A 129 -5.19 1.00 -3.51
N ILE A 130 -5.65 0.74 -4.73
CA ILE A 130 -6.24 1.76 -5.63
C ILE A 130 -7.44 2.45 -4.99
N VAL A 131 -8.35 1.71 -4.36
CA VAL A 131 -9.52 2.30 -3.68
C VAL A 131 -9.08 3.29 -2.60
N ASN A 132 -8.02 2.98 -1.85
CA ASN A 132 -7.41 3.89 -0.88
C ASN A 132 -6.70 5.08 -1.55
N GLN A 133 -5.91 4.80 -2.56
CA GLN A 133 -4.90 5.70 -3.12
C GLN A 133 -5.50 6.77 -4.04
N VAL A 134 -6.54 6.45 -4.81
CA VAL A 134 -7.20 7.41 -5.72
C VAL A 134 -7.70 8.64 -4.95
N ALA A 135 -8.22 8.44 -3.75
CA ALA A 135 -8.64 9.55 -2.89
C ALA A 135 -7.47 10.43 -2.44
N LEU A 136 -6.27 9.86 -2.30
CA LEU A 136 -5.05 10.56 -1.91
C LEU A 136 -4.49 11.47 -3.02
N CYS A 137 -4.90 11.30 -4.28
CA CYS A 137 -4.59 12.28 -5.34
C CYS A 137 -5.14 13.69 -5.03
N ARG A 138 -6.08 13.78 -4.09
CA ARG A 138 -6.69 15.02 -3.61
C ARG A 138 -6.40 15.27 -2.12
N THR A 139 -5.36 14.65 -1.58
CA THR A 139 -4.91 14.95 -0.20
C THR A 139 -4.50 16.40 -0.07
N SER A 140 -4.63 16.95 1.12
CA SER A 140 -4.32 18.37 1.39
C SER A 140 -2.84 18.72 1.30
N TYR A 141 -1.92 17.74 1.25
CA TYR A 141 -0.49 17.98 1.13
C TYR A 141 0.00 17.78 -0.31
N GLY A 142 0.44 18.87 -0.94
CA GLY A 142 0.76 18.92 -2.37
C GLY A 142 1.79 17.88 -2.85
N PRO A 143 2.96 17.71 -2.20
CA PRO A 143 3.93 16.70 -2.60
C PRO A 143 3.37 15.27 -2.57
N TYR A 144 2.56 14.92 -1.58
CA TYR A 144 1.92 13.60 -1.50
C TYR A 144 0.88 13.42 -2.60
N ALA A 145 0.03 14.42 -2.83
CA ALA A 145 -0.98 14.37 -3.90
C ALA A 145 -0.35 14.15 -5.27
N ARG A 146 0.76 14.84 -5.57
CA ARG A 146 1.48 14.69 -6.85
C ARG A 146 2.11 13.31 -7.01
N ALA A 147 2.70 12.76 -5.95
CA ALA A 147 3.20 11.38 -5.96
C ALA A 147 2.09 10.39 -6.28
N MET A 148 0.93 10.53 -5.63
CA MET A 148 -0.22 9.63 -5.81
C MET A 148 -0.78 9.63 -7.24
N VAL A 149 -0.76 10.75 -7.94
CA VAL A 149 -1.22 10.80 -9.35
C VAL A 149 -0.41 9.87 -10.25
N LYS A 150 0.90 9.76 -10.01
CA LYS A 150 1.76 8.84 -10.77
C LYS A 150 1.54 7.40 -10.31
N ILE A 151 1.59 7.15 -9.01
CA ILE A 151 1.43 5.82 -8.41
C ILE A 151 0.12 5.19 -8.88
N CYS A 152 -1.02 5.88 -8.76
CA CYS A 152 -2.32 5.32 -9.17
C CYS A 152 -2.41 4.93 -10.66
N LYS A 153 -1.64 5.57 -11.55
CA LYS A 153 -1.60 5.18 -12.96
C LYS A 153 -0.89 3.84 -13.17
N GLU A 154 0.21 3.63 -12.47
CA GLU A 154 1.00 2.41 -12.52
C GLU A 154 0.23 1.27 -11.83
N GLU A 155 -0.37 1.51 -10.67
CA GLU A 155 -1.23 0.56 -9.96
C GLU A 155 -2.42 0.06 -10.79
N SER A 156 -3.03 0.93 -11.58
CA SER A 156 -4.11 0.52 -12.48
C SER A 156 -3.66 -0.51 -13.52
N PHE A 157 -2.41 -0.44 -13.95
CA PHE A 157 -1.80 -1.44 -14.82
C PHE A 157 -1.53 -2.75 -14.05
N HIS A 158 -1.01 -2.67 -12.83
CA HIS A 158 -0.76 -3.82 -11.97
C HIS A 158 -2.05 -4.60 -11.70
N GLN A 159 -3.11 -3.91 -11.31
CA GLN A 159 -4.42 -4.53 -11.07
C GLN A 159 -4.95 -5.25 -12.31
N ARG A 160 -4.87 -4.63 -13.46
CA ARG A 160 -5.29 -5.24 -14.72
C ARG A 160 -4.50 -6.51 -15.03
N GLN A 161 -3.17 -6.49 -14.87
CA GLN A 161 -2.31 -7.65 -15.14
C GLN A 161 -2.56 -8.81 -14.15
N GLY A 162 -2.84 -8.47 -12.89
CA GLY A 162 -3.27 -9.45 -11.88
C GLY A 162 -4.58 -10.11 -12.25
N PHE A 163 -5.59 -9.32 -12.62
CA PHE A 163 -6.89 -9.82 -13.04
C PHE A 163 -6.81 -10.70 -14.31
N GLU A 164 -6.01 -10.30 -15.31
CA GLU A 164 -5.76 -11.12 -16.50
C GLU A 164 -5.10 -12.47 -16.16
N ALA A 165 -4.23 -12.50 -15.13
CA ALA A 165 -3.65 -13.77 -14.65
C ALA A 165 -4.71 -14.66 -13.98
N CYS A 166 -5.59 -14.07 -13.17
CA CYS A 166 -6.71 -14.77 -12.54
C CYS A 166 -7.71 -15.31 -13.56
N MET A 167 -8.06 -14.53 -14.59
CA MET A 167 -8.91 -14.99 -15.70
C MET A 167 -8.32 -16.20 -16.42
N ALA A 168 -7.01 -16.19 -16.69
CA ALA A 168 -6.35 -17.32 -17.32
C ALA A 168 -6.43 -18.60 -16.48
N LEU A 169 -6.33 -18.49 -15.15
CA LEU A 169 -6.48 -19.61 -14.22
C LEU A 169 -7.93 -20.09 -14.13
N ALA A 170 -8.88 -19.16 -14.10
CA ALA A 170 -10.32 -19.46 -14.06
C ALA A 170 -10.81 -20.21 -15.31
N GLN A 171 -10.18 -19.97 -16.44
CA GLN A 171 -10.47 -20.67 -17.72
C GLN A 171 -9.64 -21.94 -17.92
N GLY A 172 -8.79 -22.27 -16.98
CA GLY A 172 -7.86 -23.39 -17.06
C GLY A 172 -8.46 -24.72 -16.59
N SER A 173 -7.55 -25.64 -16.20
CA SER A 173 -7.92 -26.93 -15.61
C SER A 173 -8.55 -26.76 -14.22
N GLU A 174 -9.23 -27.81 -13.73
CA GLU A 174 -9.79 -27.82 -12.37
C GLU A 174 -8.72 -27.55 -11.30
N ALA A 175 -7.51 -28.06 -11.49
CA ALA A 175 -6.40 -27.77 -10.58
C ALA A 175 -6.00 -26.27 -10.58
N GLN A 176 -6.08 -25.59 -11.73
CA GLN A 176 -5.81 -24.16 -11.84
C GLN A 176 -6.94 -23.33 -11.22
N LYS A 177 -8.20 -23.72 -11.41
CA LYS A 177 -9.36 -23.10 -10.76
C LYS A 177 -9.27 -23.24 -9.23
N GLN A 178 -8.94 -24.45 -8.75
CA GLN A 178 -8.75 -24.67 -7.32
C GLN A 178 -7.62 -23.83 -6.75
N MET A 179 -6.50 -23.72 -7.47
CA MET A 179 -5.38 -22.85 -7.07
C MET A 179 -5.80 -21.38 -6.96
N LEU A 180 -6.65 -20.90 -7.89
CA LEU A 180 -7.20 -19.55 -7.83
C LEU A 180 -8.14 -19.37 -6.64
N GLN A 181 -9.05 -20.33 -6.41
CA GLN A 181 -9.96 -20.30 -5.27
C GLN A 181 -9.19 -20.29 -3.94
N ASP A 182 -8.15 -21.10 -3.81
CA ASP A 182 -7.30 -21.14 -2.62
C ASP A 182 -6.58 -19.81 -2.38
N ALA A 183 -6.19 -19.11 -3.43
CA ALA A 183 -5.56 -17.80 -3.34
C ALA A 183 -6.58 -16.72 -2.92
N ILE A 184 -7.80 -16.74 -3.48
CA ILE A 184 -8.90 -15.85 -3.05
C ILE A 184 -9.21 -16.09 -1.57
N ASN A 185 -9.29 -17.34 -1.13
CA ASN A 185 -9.54 -17.68 0.27
C ASN A 185 -8.47 -17.12 1.22
N ARG A 186 -7.20 -17.09 0.79
CA ARG A 186 -6.10 -16.54 1.61
C ARG A 186 -6.10 -15.02 1.69
N PHE A 187 -6.48 -14.33 0.64
CA PHE A 187 -6.26 -12.89 0.52
C PHE A 187 -7.52 -12.04 0.70
N TRP A 188 -8.72 -12.63 0.71
CA TRP A 188 -9.96 -11.87 0.85
C TRP A 188 -10.01 -11.05 2.16
N TRP A 189 -9.96 -11.72 3.30
CA TRP A 189 -10.02 -11.07 4.59
C TRP A 189 -8.82 -10.14 4.85
N PRO A 190 -7.58 -10.55 4.56
CA PRO A 190 -6.45 -9.65 4.61
C PRO A 190 -6.58 -8.39 3.74
N ALA A 191 -7.20 -8.48 2.57
CA ALA A 191 -7.45 -7.30 1.73
C ALA A 191 -8.45 -6.33 2.38
N LEU A 192 -9.50 -6.84 3.04
CA LEU A 192 -10.43 -6.00 3.80
C LEU A 192 -9.76 -5.30 5.00
N MET A 193 -8.79 -5.95 5.63
CA MET A 193 -7.98 -5.39 6.72
C MET A 193 -7.08 -4.24 6.28
N MET A 194 -6.74 -4.11 5.00
CA MET A 194 -5.89 -3.03 4.48
C MET A 194 -6.48 -1.64 4.70
N PHE A 195 -7.81 -1.53 4.78
CA PHE A 195 -8.49 -0.26 5.05
C PHE A 195 -8.32 0.23 6.49
N GLY A 196 -7.81 -0.64 7.37
CA GLY A 196 -7.66 -0.35 8.80
C GLY A 196 -8.91 -0.69 9.62
N PRO A 197 -8.87 -0.46 10.94
CA PRO A 197 -10.00 -0.77 11.82
C PRO A 197 -11.24 0.04 11.45
N ASN A 198 -12.40 -0.39 11.95
CA ASN A 198 -13.65 0.35 11.81
C ASN A 198 -13.51 1.78 12.32
N ASP A 199 -14.28 2.70 11.78
CA ASP A 199 -14.15 4.14 12.04
C ASP A 199 -14.24 4.48 13.53
N ASP A 200 -15.12 3.81 14.28
CA ASP A 200 -15.28 3.97 15.73
C ASP A 200 -14.00 3.59 16.52
N ASN A 201 -13.18 2.73 15.96
CA ASN A 201 -11.94 2.23 16.57
C ASN A 201 -10.67 2.83 15.94
N SER A 202 -10.82 3.82 15.06
CA SER A 202 -9.71 4.47 14.35
C SER A 202 -9.36 5.85 14.95
N PRO A 203 -8.40 5.94 15.88
CA PRO A 203 -8.16 7.15 16.70
C PRO A 203 -7.66 8.35 15.87
N ASN A 204 -7.21 8.14 14.64
CA ASN A 204 -6.64 9.18 13.80
C ASN A 204 -7.53 9.52 12.59
N SER A 205 -8.63 8.78 12.35
CA SER A 205 -9.44 8.91 11.14
C SER A 205 -10.12 10.29 11.09
N ALA A 206 -10.83 10.65 12.15
CA ALA A 206 -11.56 11.92 12.21
C ALA A 206 -10.66 13.15 11.96
N ARG A 207 -9.46 13.16 12.56
CA ARG A 207 -8.50 14.26 12.37
C ARG A 207 -7.92 14.28 10.97
N SER A 208 -7.62 13.13 10.38
CA SER A 208 -7.12 13.03 9.01
C SER A 208 -8.18 13.46 7.98
N LEU A 209 -9.46 13.20 8.25
CA LEU A 209 -10.58 13.68 7.44
C LEU A 209 -10.76 15.20 7.60
N ALA A 210 -10.74 15.73 8.83
CA ALA A 210 -10.86 17.16 9.09
C ALA A 210 -9.77 17.97 8.38
N TRP A 211 -8.55 17.46 8.34
CA TRP A 211 -7.44 18.05 7.60
C TRP A 211 -7.39 17.70 6.11
N LYS A 212 -8.37 16.96 5.62
CA LYS A 212 -8.44 16.50 4.21
C LYS A 212 -7.18 15.76 3.75
N ILE A 213 -6.44 15.14 4.68
CA ILE A 213 -5.39 14.18 4.37
C ILE A 213 -6.06 12.92 3.80
N LYS A 214 -7.11 12.42 4.45
CA LYS A 214 -8.04 11.41 3.92
C LYS A 214 -9.31 12.09 3.40
N ARG A 215 -9.97 11.46 2.43
CA ARG A 215 -11.23 11.97 1.84
C ARG A 215 -12.44 11.11 2.19
N PHE A 216 -12.20 9.88 2.60
CA PHE A 216 -13.22 8.89 2.93
C PHE A 216 -12.80 8.16 4.20
N THR A 217 -13.77 7.61 4.91
CA THR A 217 -13.54 6.79 6.09
C THR A 217 -13.00 5.42 5.71
N ASN A 218 -12.53 4.65 6.69
CA ASN A 218 -12.09 3.27 6.45
C ASN A 218 -13.24 2.39 5.99
N ASP A 219 -14.41 2.55 6.62
CA ASP A 219 -15.60 1.75 6.34
C ASP A 219 -16.18 2.08 4.95
N GLU A 220 -16.22 3.36 4.56
CA GLU A 220 -16.62 3.76 3.20
C GLU A 220 -15.72 3.16 2.12
N LEU A 221 -14.41 3.17 2.32
CA LEU A 221 -13.45 2.63 1.35
C LEU A 221 -13.55 1.10 1.29
N ARG A 222 -13.69 0.44 2.42
CA ARG A 222 -13.88 -1.02 2.49
C ARG A 222 -15.16 -1.44 1.77
N GLN A 223 -16.28 -0.73 2.01
CA GLN A 223 -17.53 -1.02 1.33
C GLN A 223 -17.40 -0.87 -0.18
N ARG A 224 -16.77 0.20 -0.66
CA ARG A 224 -16.52 0.39 -2.11
C ARG A 224 -15.68 -0.74 -2.71
N PHE A 225 -14.69 -1.22 -1.96
CA PHE A 225 -13.88 -2.35 -2.42
C PHE A 225 -14.72 -3.62 -2.55
N VAL A 226 -15.54 -3.95 -1.55
CA VAL A 226 -16.43 -5.11 -1.58
C VAL A 226 -17.40 -5.03 -2.76
N ASP A 227 -18.10 -3.90 -2.91
CA ASP A 227 -19.08 -3.68 -3.98
C ASP A 227 -18.48 -3.79 -5.38
N ASN A 228 -17.22 -3.37 -5.55
CA ASN A 228 -16.52 -3.46 -6.83
C ASN A 228 -15.95 -4.86 -7.10
N THR A 229 -15.59 -5.60 -6.07
CA THR A 229 -14.80 -6.83 -6.19
C THR A 229 -15.65 -8.08 -6.23
N VAL A 230 -16.74 -8.15 -5.46
CA VAL A 230 -17.63 -9.32 -5.42
C VAL A 230 -18.14 -9.69 -6.83
N PRO A 231 -18.65 -8.76 -7.66
CA PRO A 231 -19.07 -9.11 -9.02
C PRO A 231 -17.93 -9.64 -9.91
N GLN A 232 -16.69 -9.23 -9.63
CA GLN A 232 -15.53 -9.74 -10.36
C GLN A 232 -15.18 -11.17 -9.95
N VAL A 233 -15.30 -11.52 -8.65
CA VAL A 233 -15.14 -12.90 -8.17
C VAL A 233 -16.19 -13.81 -8.83
N GLU A 234 -17.45 -13.38 -8.86
CA GLU A 234 -18.55 -14.10 -9.50
C GLU A 234 -18.32 -14.28 -11.01
N MET A 235 -17.84 -13.23 -11.71
CA MET A 235 -17.50 -13.30 -13.14
C MET A 235 -16.40 -14.32 -13.43
N LEU A 236 -15.46 -14.52 -12.49
CA LEU A 236 -14.42 -15.56 -12.59
C LEU A 236 -14.97 -16.98 -12.30
N GLY A 237 -16.23 -17.11 -11.88
CA GLY A 237 -16.81 -18.38 -11.44
C GLY A 237 -16.22 -18.89 -10.13
N MET A 238 -15.70 -17.98 -9.30
CA MET A 238 -15.13 -18.25 -7.99
C MET A 238 -16.09 -17.84 -6.88
N THR A 239 -15.79 -18.22 -5.65
CA THR A 239 -16.60 -17.93 -4.48
C THR A 239 -15.82 -17.06 -3.50
N VAL A 240 -16.47 -16.03 -2.96
CA VAL A 240 -15.92 -15.27 -1.82
C VAL A 240 -15.99 -16.13 -0.56
N PRO A 241 -14.92 -16.25 0.23
CA PRO A 241 -14.90 -17.07 1.45
C PRO A 241 -15.56 -16.35 2.64
N ASP A 242 -16.79 -15.96 2.45
CA ASP A 242 -17.61 -15.25 3.43
C ASP A 242 -19.04 -15.78 3.38
N PRO A 243 -19.45 -16.61 4.36
CA PRO A 243 -20.78 -17.20 4.39
C PRO A 243 -21.91 -16.20 4.65
N ASP A 244 -21.59 -15.03 5.19
CA ASP A 244 -22.55 -13.98 5.50
C ASP A 244 -22.73 -12.99 4.34
N LEU A 245 -21.92 -13.14 3.28
CA LEU A 245 -21.95 -12.24 2.12
C LEU A 245 -23.28 -12.34 1.38
N HIS A 246 -23.98 -11.24 1.24
CA HIS A 246 -25.18 -11.12 0.41
C HIS A 246 -25.38 -9.69 -0.09
N PHE A 247 -26.09 -9.53 -1.21
CA PHE A 247 -26.46 -8.22 -1.70
C PHE A 247 -27.74 -7.74 -0.99
N ASP A 248 -27.64 -6.58 -0.34
CA ASP A 248 -28.76 -5.93 0.32
C ASP A 248 -29.41 -4.93 -0.66
N THR A 249 -30.61 -5.27 -1.10
CA THR A 249 -31.35 -4.48 -2.08
C THR A 249 -31.86 -3.14 -1.54
N GLU A 250 -31.97 -2.98 -0.21
CA GLU A 250 -32.42 -1.71 0.40
C GLU A 250 -31.30 -0.69 0.38
N SER A 251 -30.09 -1.09 0.75
CA SER A 251 -28.92 -0.19 0.76
C SER A 251 -28.23 -0.11 -0.60
N GLY A 252 -28.41 -1.09 -1.48
CA GLY A 252 -27.69 -1.20 -2.75
C GLY A 252 -26.23 -1.63 -2.60
N HIS A 253 -25.87 -2.26 -1.48
CA HIS A 253 -24.51 -2.67 -1.14
C HIS A 253 -24.44 -4.15 -0.77
N TYR A 254 -23.26 -4.76 -0.93
CA TYR A 254 -23.00 -6.07 -0.37
C TYR A 254 -22.81 -5.97 1.16
N ARG A 255 -23.51 -6.80 1.92
CA ARG A 255 -23.21 -7.05 3.33
C ARG A 255 -22.22 -8.18 3.42
N PHE A 256 -21.24 -8.05 4.30
CA PHE A 256 -20.19 -9.04 4.53
C PHE A 256 -20.02 -9.31 6.02
N GLY A 257 -19.40 -10.46 6.33
CA GLY A 257 -19.20 -10.93 7.70
C GLY A 257 -18.21 -10.09 8.50
N GLU A 258 -17.96 -10.49 9.74
CA GLU A 258 -17.07 -9.79 10.65
C GLU A 258 -15.59 -10.07 10.32
N ILE A 259 -14.78 -9.02 10.30
CA ILE A 259 -13.33 -9.09 10.13
C ILE A 259 -12.70 -9.48 11.47
N ASP A 260 -11.75 -10.41 11.45
CA ASP A 260 -10.95 -10.75 12.64
C ASP A 260 -9.94 -9.63 12.98
N TRP A 261 -10.40 -8.70 13.80
CA TRP A 261 -9.55 -7.60 14.29
C TRP A 261 -8.49 -8.06 15.27
N GLN A 262 -8.61 -9.24 15.86
CA GLN A 262 -7.55 -9.83 16.68
C GLN A 262 -6.39 -10.26 15.78
N GLU A 263 -6.64 -11.00 14.71
CA GLU A 263 -5.64 -11.34 13.69
C GLU A 263 -4.95 -10.08 13.15
N PHE A 264 -5.74 -9.06 12.76
CA PHE A 264 -5.18 -7.79 12.30
C PHE A 264 -4.21 -7.19 13.31
N ASN A 265 -4.57 -7.13 14.60
CA ASN A 265 -3.73 -6.61 15.67
C ASN A 265 -2.46 -7.44 15.88
N GLU A 266 -2.54 -8.76 15.79
CA GLU A 266 -1.36 -9.64 15.83
C GLU A 266 -0.39 -9.30 14.70
N VAL A 267 -0.90 -9.23 13.47
CA VAL A 267 -0.08 -8.96 12.28
C VAL A 267 0.58 -7.59 12.34
N ILE A 268 -0.15 -6.52 12.65
CA ILE A 268 0.43 -5.17 12.69
C ILE A 268 1.38 -4.94 13.87
N ASN A 269 1.38 -5.84 14.85
CA ASN A 269 2.32 -5.83 15.98
C ASN A 269 3.49 -6.82 15.81
N GLY A 270 3.71 -7.30 14.58
CA GLY A 270 4.89 -8.09 14.24
C GLY A 270 4.77 -9.59 14.53
N ARG A 271 3.56 -10.10 14.79
CA ARG A 271 3.29 -11.50 15.10
C ARG A 271 2.61 -12.26 13.95
N GLY A 272 2.48 -11.66 12.78
CA GLY A 272 2.01 -12.34 11.58
C GLY A 272 3.03 -13.34 11.03
N ILE A 273 2.56 -14.28 10.23
CA ILE A 273 3.32 -15.44 9.73
C ILE A 273 4.64 -15.04 9.05
N CYS A 274 4.65 -13.98 8.25
CA CYS A 274 5.81 -13.56 7.48
C CYS A 274 6.50 -12.29 8.04
N ASN A 275 6.06 -11.71 9.15
CA ASN A 275 6.64 -10.46 9.67
C ASN A 275 8.15 -10.55 9.86
N GLN A 276 8.61 -11.61 10.55
CA GLN A 276 10.03 -11.78 10.86
C GLN A 276 10.85 -11.93 9.56
N GLU A 277 10.40 -12.79 8.65
CA GLU A 277 11.06 -12.99 7.36
C GLU A 277 11.19 -11.69 6.56
N ARG A 278 10.12 -10.87 6.51
CA ARG A 278 10.13 -9.58 5.78
C ARG A 278 11.12 -8.59 6.37
N LEU A 279 11.12 -8.43 7.69
CA LEU A 279 12.04 -7.52 8.38
C LEU A 279 13.49 -8.01 8.31
N ASP A 280 13.75 -9.30 8.48
CA ASP A 280 15.09 -9.85 8.40
C ASP A 280 15.69 -9.73 7.00
N ALA A 281 14.88 -9.95 5.97
CA ALA A 281 15.30 -9.72 4.58
C ALA A 281 15.70 -8.25 4.35
N LYS A 282 14.95 -7.30 4.93
CA LYS A 282 15.26 -5.86 4.81
C LYS A 282 16.50 -5.47 5.64
N ARG A 283 16.63 -5.98 6.86
CA ARG A 283 17.83 -5.73 7.70
C ARG A 283 19.09 -6.26 7.00
N LYS A 284 19.05 -7.50 6.53
CA LYS A 284 20.16 -8.12 5.81
C LYS A 284 20.56 -7.31 4.58
N ALA A 285 19.59 -6.90 3.74
CA ALA A 285 19.85 -6.07 2.58
C ALA A 285 20.45 -4.71 2.97
N TRP A 286 20.01 -4.11 4.07
CA TRP A 286 20.55 -2.86 4.57
C TRP A 286 22.00 -3.00 5.03
N GLU A 287 22.31 -4.04 5.81
CA GLU A 287 23.65 -4.32 6.31
C GLU A 287 24.63 -4.66 5.18
N GLU A 288 24.26 -5.58 4.29
CA GLU A 288 25.07 -5.98 3.14
C GLU A 288 25.28 -4.83 2.14
N GLY A 289 24.35 -3.88 2.04
CA GLY A 289 24.45 -2.70 1.18
C GLY A 289 25.27 -1.54 1.78
N THR A 290 25.81 -1.65 2.99
CA THR A 290 26.49 -0.55 3.69
C THR A 290 27.66 0.01 2.87
N TRP A 291 28.53 -0.82 2.34
CA TRP A 291 29.68 -0.41 1.54
C TRP A 291 29.29 0.32 0.25
N VAL A 292 28.15 -0.03 -0.37
CA VAL A 292 27.63 0.67 -1.56
C VAL A 292 27.18 2.08 -1.18
N ARG A 293 26.46 2.23 -0.06
CA ARG A 293 26.04 3.55 0.43
C ARG A 293 27.21 4.44 0.79
N GLU A 294 28.23 3.91 1.45
CA GLU A 294 29.45 4.62 1.77
C GLU A 294 30.21 5.07 0.51
N ALA A 295 30.34 4.22 -0.49
CA ALA A 295 30.95 4.54 -1.76
C ALA A 295 30.17 5.65 -2.52
N ALA A 296 28.83 5.57 -2.51
CA ALA A 296 27.98 6.58 -3.14
C ALA A 296 28.11 7.95 -2.44
N LEU A 297 28.13 7.96 -1.11
CA LEU A 297 28.34 9.20 -0.33
C LEU A 297 29.72 9.81 -0.59
N ALA A 298 30.77 9.00 -0.59
CA ALA A 298 32.12 9.47 -0.90
C ALA A 298 32.22 10.05 -2.32
N HIS A 299 31.55 9.43 -3.30
CA HIS A 299 31.46 9.94 -4.65
C HIS A 299 30.74 11.28 -4.71
N ALA A 300 29.57 11.40 -4.07
CA ALA A 300 28.81 12.64 -4.02
C ALA A 300 29.59 13.78 -3.38
N GLN A 301 30.33 13.54 -2.31
CA GLN A 301 31.19 14.52 -1.64
C GLN A 301 32.30 15.01 -2.58
N LYS A 302 32.96 14.11 -3.35
CA LYS A 302 33.96 14.47 -4.34
C LYS A 302 33.40 15.35 -5.46
N GLN A 303 32.17 15.07 -5.91
CA GLN A 303 31.50 15.88 -6.93
C GLN A 303 31.13 17.28 -6.42
N LEU A 304 30.69 17.41 -5.19
CA LEU A 304 30.40 18.68 -4.55
C LEU A 304 31.69 19.51 -4.40
N ALA A 305 32.79 18.94 -3.93
CA ALA A 305 34.06 19.60 -3.78
C ALA A 305 34.62 20.15 -5.13
N ARG A 306 34.41 19.40 -6.24
CA ARG A 306 34.79 19.84 -7.58
C ARG A 306 33.99 21.00 -8.14
N LYS A 307 32.74 21.21 -7.65
CA LYS A 307 31.89 22.33 -8.09
C LYS A 307 32.17 23.62 -7.32
N VAL A 308 32.84 23.53 -6.20
CA VAL A 308 33.17 24.67 -5.32
C VAL A 308 34.60 25.15 -5.55
N ALA A 309 35.48 24.34 -6.15
CA ALA A 309 36.83 24.66 -6.59
C ALA A 309 36.80 25.23 -8.02
#